data_47eb85a7cb110448b5f19c97839b70f5
#
_entry.id   47eb85a7cb110448b5f19c97839b70f5
#
_cell.length_a   1.000
_cell.length_b   1.000
_cell.length_c   1.000
_cell.angle_alpha   90.00
_cell.angle_beta   90.00
_cell.angle_gamma   90.00
#
_symmetry.space_group_name_H-M   'P 1'
#
loop_
_entity.id
_entity.type
_entity.pdbx_description
1 polymer ?
#
loop_
_entity_poly.entity_id
_entity_poly.type
_entity_poly.pdbx_seq_one_letter_code
_entity_poly.pdbx_strand_id
1 'polypeptide(L)'
;MHVMRKKIIDLSVSLEIGINSDPPSALPMIDYISHQDSAEQLCSFFPGLQKDDLPGGEGWAVEQLNISTHNGTHLDAPYHFHSTMDRGKKAITIDQVPLEWCFNPGVKFDFRHMEDGYVVTPNDIEAELKRINYEIKPFDIVLVLSLIHI
;
A
#
# COMPACT_ATOMS: atom_id res chain seq x y z
N MET A 1 34.35 -12.19 4.20
CA MET A 1 33.33 -11.14 4.32
C MET A 1 31.97 -11.83 4.38
N HIS A 2 31.31 -11.80 5.53
CA HIS A 2 29.95 -12.33 5.65
C HIS A 2 29.01 -11.31 5.01
N VAL A 3 28.48 -11.62 3.85
CA VAL A 3 27.42 -10.82 3.24
C VAL A 3 26.17 -11.04 4.10
N MET A 4 25.81 -10.07 4.93
CA MET A 4 24.53 -10.12 5.62
C MET A 4 23.42 -10.11 4.56
N ARG A 5 22.72 -11.22 4.42
CA ARG A 5 21.54 -11.31 3.55
C ARG A 5 20.47 -10.39 4.13
N LYS A 6 20.15 -9.31 3.43
CA LYS A 6 19.00 -8.48 3.76
C LYS A 6 17.74 -9.35 3.69
N LYS A 7 16.93 -9.33 4.75
CA LYS A 7 15.62 -9.97 4.76
C LYS A 7 14.59 -8.91 4.35
N ILE A 8 13.81 -9.21 3.33
CA ILE A 8 12.64 -8.41 2.94
C ILE A 8 11.43 -9.05 3.61
N ILE A 9 10.60 -8.22 4.25
CA ILE A 9 9.35 -8.62 4.90
C ILE A 9 8.25 -7.79 4.28
N ASP A 10 7.28 -8.46 3.67
CA ASP A 10 6.06 -7.83 3.17
C ASP A 10 5.11 -7.61 4.36
N LEU A 11 4.70 -6.37 4.57
CA LEU A 11 3.75 -5.94 5.59
C LEU A 11 2.43 -5.48 4.97
N SER A 12 2.29 -5.61 3.65
CA SER A 12 1.08 -5.15 2.97
C SER A 12 -0.13 -6.04 3.27
N VAL A 13 -1.30 -5.42 3.22
CA VAL A 13 -2.59 -6.12 3.26
C VAL A 13 -2.97 -6.48 1.83
N SER A 14 -3.43 -7.72 1.62
CA SER A 14 -3.91 -8.15 0.30
C SER A 14 -5.13 -7.35 -0.14
N LEU A 15 -5.20 -7.01 -1.44
CA LEU A 15 -6.42 -6.58 -2.09
C LEU A 15 -7.21 -7.84 -2.48
N GLU A 16 -8.23 -8.16 -1.71
CA GLU A 16 -8.98 -9.42 -1.83
C GLU A 16 -10.40 -9.21 -1.33
N ILE A 17 -11.38 -9.85 -1.99
CA ILE A 17 -12.77 -9.83 -1.53
C ILE A 17 -12.86 -10.57 -0.19
N GLY A 18 -13.52 -9.94 0.78
CA GLY A 18 -13.74 -10.52 2.12
C GLY A 18 -12.70 -10.15 3.15
N ILE A 19 -11.63 -9.43 2.79
CA ILE A 19 -10.72 -8.80 3.75
C ILE A 19 -11.26 -7.40 4.06
N ASN A 20 -11.63 -7.18 5.31
CA ASN A 20 -12.16 -5.89 5.79
C ASN A 20 -11.03 -5.00 6.29
N SER A 21 -10.09 -4.65 5.41
CA SER A 21 -9.02 -3.67 5.71
C SER A 21 -9.47 -2.23 5.53
N ASP A 22 -10.57 -2.03 4.82
CA ASP A 22 -11.11 -0.72 4.45
C ASP A 22 -12.52 -0.52 5.04
N PRO A 23 -12.98 0.72 5.19
CA PRO A 23 -14.36 0.99 5.62
C PRO A 23 -15.39 0.31 4.69
N PRO A 24 -16.54 -0.13 5.22
CA PRO A 24 -17.55 -0.84 4.42
C PRO A 24 -18.03 -0.11 3.16
N SER A 25 -17.96 1.23 3.16
CA SER A 25 -18.34 2.07 2.01
C SER A 25 -17.24 2.18 0.94
N ALA A 26 -16.05 1.66 1.20
CA ALA A 26 -14.88 1.77 0.34
C ALA A 26 -14.22 0.41 0.06
N LEU A 27 -14.96 -0.69 0.26
CA LEU A 27 -14.43 -2.01 -0.04
C LEU A 27 -14.15 -2.18 -1.53
N PRO A 28 -13.06 -2.87 -1.89
CA PRO A 28 -12.75 -3.15 -3.28
C PRO A 28 -13.78 -4.09 -3.90
N MET A 29 -14.12 -3.86 -5.15
CA MET A 29 -14.87 -4.81 -5.97
C MET A 29 -13.91 -5.45 -6.97
N ILE A 30 -13.85 -6.77 -6.98
CA ILE A 30 -12.92 -7.53 -7.81
C ILE A 30 -13.69 -8.64 -8.52
N ASP A 31 -13.65 -8.62 -9.85
CA ASP A 31 -14.18 -9.71 -10.67
C ASP A 31 -13.01 -10.61 -11.08
N TYR A 32 -13.03 -11.86 -10.62
CA TYR A 32 -12.04 -12.86 -10.94
C TYR A 32 -12.45 -13.63 -12.19
N ILE A 33 -11.65 -13.55 -13.24
CA ILE A 33 -11.85 -14.28 -14.49
C ILE A 33 -10.83 -15.41 -14.53
N SER A 34 -11.31 -16.66 -14.46
CA SER A 34 -10.43 -17.83 -14.44
C SER A 34 -9.81 -18.12 -15.82
N HIS A 35 -8.85 -19.04 -15.83
CA HIS A 35 -8.24 -19.54 -17.07
C HIS A 35 -9.29 -20.17 -18.00
N GLN A 36 -10.29 -20.84 -17.43
CA GLN A 36 -11.36 -21.48 -18.20
C GLN A 36 -12.32 -20.45 -18.82
N ASP A 37 -12.66 -19.40 -18.04
CA ASP A 37 -13.59 -18.36 -18.47
C ASP A 37 -13.02 -17.47 -19.56
N SER A 38 -11.70 -17.22 -19.53
CA SER A 38 -11.02 -16.32 -20.46
C SER A 38 -10.57 -16.98 -21.77
N ALA A 39 -10.63 -18.31 -21.87
CA ALA A 39 -10.12 -19.05 -23.04
C ALA A 39 -10.74 -18.58 -24.36
N GLU A 40 -12.07 -18.40 -24.40
CA GLU A 40 -12.78 -17.91 -25.59
C GLU A 40 -12.41 -16.46 -25.92
N GLN A 41 -12.27 -15.62 -24.90
CA GLN A 41 -11.84 -14.24 -25.06
C GLN A 41 -10.42 -14.18 -25.64
N LEU A 42 -9.49 -15.01 -25.14
CA LEU A 42 -8.14 -15.10 -25.68
C LEU A 42 -8.15 -15.47 -27.15
N CYS A 43 -8.95 -16.48 -27.55
CA CYS A 43 -9.07 -16.88 -28.93
C CYS A 43 -9.60 -15.74 -29.83
N SER A 44 -10.48 -14.90 -29.29
CA SER A 44 -11.04 -13.76 -30.06
C SER A 44 -10.01 -12.71 -30.49
N PHE A 45 -8.86 -12.62 -29.80
CA PHE A 45 -7.77 -11.70 -30.17
C PHE A 45 -6.91 -12.20 -31.32
N PHE A 46 -6.99 -13.52 -31.65
CA PHE A 46 -6.12 -14.14 -32.65
C PHE A 46 -6.98 -14.87 -33.70
N PRO A 47 -7.26 -14.28 -34.87
CA PRO A 47 -8.08 -14.91 -35.90
C PRO A 47 -7.62 -16.32 -36.26
N GLY A 48 -8.49 -17.30 -36.14
CA GLY A 48 -8.23 -18.71 -36.45
C GLY A 48 -7.78 -19.55 -35.24
N LEU A 49 -7.40 -18.95 -34.13
CA LEU A 49 -7.07 -19.67 -32.88
C LEU A 49 -8.35 -20.28 -32.29
N GLN A 50 -8.30 -21.55 -31.92
CA GLN A 50 -9.39 -22.25 -31.24
C GLN A 50 -8.95 -22.63 -29.82
N LYS A 51 -9.94 -22.88 -28.94
CA LYS A 51 -9.67 -23.28 -27.56
C LYS A 51 -8.81 -24.54 -27.47
N ASP A 52 -8.98 -25.47 -28.39
CA ASP A 52 -8.20 -26.73 -28.44
C ASP A 52 -6.73 -26.51 -28.84
N ASP A 53 -6.40 -25.36 -29.40
CA ASP A 53 -5.01 -24.97 -29.72
C ASP A 53 -4.27 -24.42 -28.50
N LEU A 54 -5.00 -24.07 -27.42
CA LEU A 54 -4.42 -23.55 -26.19
C LEU A 54 -3.90 -24.69 -25.30
N PRO A 55 -2.78 -24.50 -24.61
CA PRO A 55 -2.29 -25.47 -23.64
C PRO A 55 -3.35 -25.78 -22.57
N GLY A 56 -3.84 -27.02 -22.55
CA GLY A 56 -4.92 -27.44 -21.64
C GLY A 56 -6.29 -26.80 -21.91
N GLY A 57 -6.46 -26.10 -23.07
CA GLY A 57 -7.67 -25.35 -23.37
C GLY A 57 -7.89 -24.13 -22.49
N GLU A 58 -6.84 -23.60 -21.89
CA GLU A 58 -6.88 -22.53 -20.89
C GLU A 58 -6.40 -21.17 -21.47
N GLY A 59 -7.09 -20.10 -21.05
CA GLY A 59 -6.68 -18.72 -21.30
C GLY A 59 -5.86 -18.13 -20.15
N TRP A 60 -5.95 -16.82 -19.97
CA TRP A 60 -5.26 -16.09 -18.89
C TRP A 60 -6.20 -15.89 -17.69
N ALA A 61 -5.69 -16.05 -16.48
CA ALA A 61 -6.40 -15.53 -15.31
C ALA A 61 -6.22 -14.01 -15.26
N VAL A 62 -7.32 -13.29 -15.08
CA VAL A 62 -7.36 -11.81 -15.07
C VAL A 62 -8.32 -11.36 -14.00
N GLU A 63 -8.00 -10.29 -13.32
CA GLU A 63 -8.90 -9.59 -12.41
C GLU A 63 -9.30 -8.23 -12.97
N GLN A 64 -10.59 -7.89 -12.83
CA GLN A 64 -11.07 -6.54 -13.05
C GLN A 64 -11.39 -5.89 -11.72
N LEU A 65 -10.72 -4.75 -11.44
CA LEU A 65 -10.80 -4.08 -10.15
C LEU A 65 -11.54 -2.75 -10.29
N ASN A 66 -12.50 -2.53 -9.38
CA ASN A 66 -13.05 -1.21 -9.10
C ASN A 66 -12.70 -0.86 -7.66
N ILE A 67 -11.69 0.00 -7.51
CA ILE A 67 -11.06 0.34 -6.25
C ILE A 67 -10.88 1.84 -6.09
N SER A 68 -10.84 2.30 -4.84
CA SER A 68 -10.27 3.59 -4.50
C SER A 68 -8.74 3.49 -4.51
N THR A 69 -8.05 4.59 -4.81
CA THR A 69 -6.59 4.68 -4.64
C THR A 69 -6.14 4.54 -3.17
N HIS A 70 -7.11 4.52 -2.25
CA HIS A 70 -6.89 4.38 -0.80
C HIS A 70 -7.26 2.99 -0.27
N ASN A 71 -7.46 1.99 -1.14
CA ASN A 71 -7.69 0.62 -0.70
C ASN A 71 -6.40 -0.08 -0.27
N GLY A 72 -6.51 -0.88 0.81
CA GLY A 72 -5.42 -1.71 1.33
C GLY A 72 -4.18 -0.91 1.75
N THR A 73 -3.01 -1.49 1.56
CA THR A 73 -1.74 -0.82 1.84
C THR A 73 -1.33 0.05 0.66
N HIS A 74 -1.28 1.35 0.86
CA HIS A 74 -0.99 2.33 -0.18
C HIS A 74 -0.14 3.50 0.33
N LEU A 75 0.28 4.35 -0.58
CA LEU A 75 0.99 5.59 -0.30
C LEU A 75 0.14 6.79 -0.73
N ASP A 76 -0.06 7.73 0.19
CA ASP A 76 -0.70 9.01 -0.10
C ASP A 76 0.34 10.07 -0.47
N ALA A 77 0.08 10.75 -1.59
CA ALA A 77 0.86 11.93 -1.95
C ALA A 77 0.41 13.16 -1.15
N PRO A 78 1.24 14.21 -1.02
CA PRO A 78 0.85 15.47 -0.38
C PRO A 78 -0.46 16.07 -0.92
N TYR A 79 -0.75 15.88 -2.21
CA TYR A 79 -1.99 16.35 -2.83
C TYR A 79 -3.26 15.71 -2.26
N HIS A 80 -3.17 14.50 -1.70
CA HIS A 80 -4.31 13.87 -1.01
C HIS A 80 -4.78 14.71 0.18
N PHE A 81 -3.84 15.28 0.94
CA PHE A 81 -4.14 15.99 2.18
C PHE A 81 -4.52 17.45 1.95
N HIS A 82 -3.89 18.11 0.96
CA HIS A 82 -4.13 19.54 0.69
C HIS A 82 -3.68 19.92 -0.72
N SER A 83 -4.29 20.98 -1.28
CA SER A 83 -3.93 21.50 -2.61
C SER A 83 -2.56 22.19 -2.66
N THR A 84 -2.04 22.58 -1.50
CA THR A 84 -0.72 23.22 -1.37
C THR A 84 0.15 22.56 -0.32
N MET A 85 1.47 22.63 -0.51
CA MET A 85 2.52 22.20 0.40
C MET A 85 3.59 23.28 0.54
N ASP A 86 4.59 23.10 1.39
CA ASP A 86 5.79 23.94 1.48
C ASP A 86 5.54 25.45 1.36
N ARG A 87 4.71 25.99 2.25
CA ARG A 87 4.39 27.44 2.30
C ARG A 87 3.67 27.96 1.05
N GLY A 88 2.72 27.17 0.52
CA GLY A 88 1.83 27.59 -0.55
C GLY A 88 2.23 27.17 -1.97
N LYS A 89 3.26 26.35 -2.13
CA LYS A 89 3.51 25.68 -3.39
C LYS A 89 2.39 24.69 -3.71
N LYS A 90 2.15 24.41 -4.97
CA LYS A 90 1.21 23.35 -5.38
C LYS A 90 1.69 22.02 -4.80
N ALA A 91 0.80 21.29 -4.16
CA ALA A 91 1.10 19.96 -3.67
C ALA A 91 1.35 18.99 -4.83
N ILE A 92 2.35 18.11 -4.66
CA ILE A 92 2.69 17.12 -5.66
C ILE A 92 1.73 15.93 -5.62
N THR A 93 1.45 15.37 -6.78
CA THR A 93 0.65 14.15 -6.98
C THR A 93 1.53 12.90 -6.87
N ILE A 94 0.92 11.72 -6.81
CA ILE A 94 1.65 10.47 -6.57
C ILE A 94 2.70 10.15 -7.65
N ASP A 95 2.43 10.52 -8.89
CA ASP A 95 3.37 10.38 -10.01
C ASP A 95 4.59 11.31 -9.93
N GLN A 96 4.53 12.31 -9.05
CA GLN A 96 5.61 13.28 -8.81
C GLN A 96 6.39 13.00 -7.51
N VAL A 97 5.94 12.02 -6.70
CA VAL A 97 6.66 11.63 -5.47
C VAL A 97 7.97 10.96 -5.85
N PRO A 98 9.13 11.48 -5.36
CA PRO A 98 10.42 10.85 -5.62
C PRO A 98 10.49 9.46 -4.99
N LEU A 99 10.95 8.47 -5.74
CA LEU A 99 11.08 7.08 -5.24
C LEU A 99 12.05 6.97 -4.07
N GLU A 100 13.00 7.88 -3.98
CA GLU A 100 13.96 7.99 -2.87
C GLU A 100 13.27 8.23 -1.53
N TRP A 101 12.05 8.79 -1.51
CA TRP A 101 11.28 8.95 -0.27
C TRP A 101 10.73 7.63 0.25
N CYS A 102 10.60 6.63 -0.62
CA CYS A 102 9.98 5.35 -0.30
C CYS A 102 10.98 4.30 0.20
N PHE A 103 12.27 4.60 0.21
CA PHE A 103 13.30 3.62 0.56
C PHE A 103 14.43 4.25 1.40
N ASN A 104 14.18 4.40 2.70
CA ASN A 104 15.08 5.03 3.65
C ASN A 104 15.13 4.26 4.98
N PRO A 105 16.06 4.58 5.88
CA PRO A 105 16.03 4.08 7.25
C PRO A 105 14.68 4.35 7.91
N GLY A 106 14.19 3.38 8.66
CA GLY A 106 12.91 3.50 9.38
C GLY A 106 13.11 3.61 10.89
N VAL A 107 12.30 4.44 11.53
CA VAL A 107 12.19 4.53 12.98
C VAL A 107 10.75 4.24 13.39
N LYS A 108 10.59 3.39 14.42
CA LYS A 108 9.26 3.01 14.92
C LYS A 108 8.97 3.71 16.24
N PHE A 109 7.88 4.46 16.28
CA PHE A 109 7.28 5.00 17.50
C PHE A 109 6.17 4.08 18.00
N ASP A 110 6.21 3.71 19.27
CA ASP A 110 5.25 2.79 19.86
C ASP A 110 4.34 3.53 20.83
N PHE A 111 3.14 3.86 20.38
CA PHE A 111 2.10 4.55 21.13
C PHE A 111 0.94 3.63 21.54
N ARG A 112 1.11 2.31 21.47
CA ARG A 112 0.06 1.34 21.85
C ARG A 112 -0.37 1.43 23.33
N HIS A 113 0.38 2.12 24.15
CA HIS A 113 0.06 2.36 25.55
C HIS A 113 -0.85 3.56 25.78
N MET A 114 -1.11 4.36 24.73
CA MET A 114 -2.03 5.49 24.79
C MET A 114 -3.48 4.99 24.65
N GLU A 115 -4.41 5.72 25.25
CA GLU A 115 -5.83 5.42 25.16
C GLU A 115 -6.40 5.77 23.79
N ASP A 116 -7.51 5.13 23.43
CA ASP A 116 -8.22 5.41 22.17
C ASP A 116 -8.63 6.89 22.10
N GLY A 117 -8.38 7.53 20.96
CA GLY A 117 -8.68 8.94 20.75
C GLY A 117 -7.65 9.90 21.32
N TYR A 118 -6.57 9.39 21.92
CA TYR A 118 -5.47 10.25 22.38
C TYR A 118 -4.77 10.93 21.19
N VAL A 119 -4.59 12.25 21.30
CA VAL A 119 -3.87 13.02 20.29
C VAL A 119 -2.41 13.11 20.68
N VAL A 120 -1.55 12.42 19.95
CA VAL A 120 -0.10 12.43 20.18
C VAL A 120 0.46 13.83 20.01
N THR A 121 1.14 14.31 21.03
CA THR A 121 1.74 15.65 21.06
C THR A 121 3.22 15.63 20.69
N PRO A 122 3.83 16.80 20.36
CA PRO A 122 5.27 16.87 20.15
C PRO A 122 6.09 16.37 21.36
N ASN A 123 5.63 16.58 22.58
CA ASN A 123 6.30 16.08 23.78
C ASN A 123 6.32 14.56 23.86
N ASP A 124 5.25 13.90 23.41
CA ASP A 124 5.20 12.43 23.37
C ASP A 124 6.21 11.88 22.35
N ILE A 125 6.34 12.54 21.20
CA ILE A 125 7.32 12.19 20.18
C ILE A 125 8.74 12.37 20.73
N GLU A 126 9.03 13.49 21.39
CA GLU A 126 10.34 13.74 22.01
C GLU A 126 10.66 12.72 23.13
N ALA A 127 9.64 12.35 23.94
CA ALA A 127 9.81 11.33 24.97
C ALA A 127 10.11 9.96 24.35
N GLU A 128 9.41 9.61 23.26
CA GLU A 128 9.62 8.34 22.56
C GLU A 128 11.01 8.30 21.90
N LEU A 129 11.45 9.38 21.25
CA LEU A 129 12.79 9.50 20.70
C LEU A 129 13.88 9.28 21.76
N LYS A 130 13.70 9.88 22.95
CA LYS A 130 14.61 9.66 24.09
C LYS A 130 14.58 8.21 24.55
N ARG A 131 13.38 7.60 24.65
CA ARG A 131 13.20 6.21 25.07
C ARG A 131 13.95 5.22 24.14
N ILE A 132 13.88 5.45 22.83
CA ILE A 132 14.54 4.59 21.84
C ILE A 132 15.97 5.02 21.53
N ASN A 133 16.44 6.12 22.12
CA ASN A 133 17.76 6.72 21.89
C ASN A 133 18.04 6.95 20.38
N TYR A 134 17.11 7.65 19.72
CA TYR A 134 17.19 7.92 18.30
C TYR A 134 17.07 9.41 17.99
N GLU A 135 17.82 9.89 17.01
CA GLU A 135 17.73 11.23 16.44
C GLU A 135 17.23 11.13 15.00
N ILE A 136 16.09 11.78 14.71
CA ILE A 136 15.48 11.78 13.37
C ILE A 136 16.39 12.52 12.40
N LYS A 137 16.60 11.89 11.25
CA LYS A 137 17.36 12.45 10.13
C LYS A 137 16.44 12.81 8.97
N PRO A 138 16.83 13.69 8.08
CA PRO A 138 16.08 13.95 6.87
C PRO A 138 15.79 12.66 6.10
N PHE A 139 14.55 12.52 5.67
CA PHE A 139 14.02 11.35 4.92
C PHE A 139 13.89 10.06 5.73
N ASP A 140 14.13 10.02 7.03
CA ASP A 140 13.78 8.85 7.83
C ASP A 140 12.29 8.54 7.69
N ILE A 141 11.96 7.25 7.48
CA ILE A 141 10.57 6.79 7.42
C ILE A 141 10.09 6.56 8.84
N VAL A 142 9.14 7.38 9.28
CA VAL A 142 8.56 7.27 10.62
C VAL A 142 7.38 6.31 10.59
N LEU A 143 7.49 5.21 11.34
CA LEU A 143 6.43 4.23 11.54
C LEU A 143 5.75 4.51 12.88
N VAL A 144 4.47 4.79 12.85
CA VAL A 144 3.66 4.97 14.06
C VAL A 144 2.88 3.69 14.32
N LEU A 145 3.15 3.07 15.47
CA LEU A 145 2.42 1.91 15.95
C LEU A 145 1.44 2.35 17.02
N SER A 146 0.16 2.30 16.70
CA SER A 146 -0.94 2.64 17.62
C SER A 146 -1.97 1.50 17.65
N LEU A 147 -2.86 1.53 18.63
CA LEU A 147 -4.06 0.70 18.62
C LEU A 147 -5.16 1.51 17.94
N ILE A 148 -5.38 1.26 16.66
CA ILE A 148 -6.57 1.75 15.96
C ILE A 148 -7.59 0.61 16.04
N HIS A 149 -8.65 0.82 16.83
CA HIS A 149 -9.82 -0.04 16.73
C HIS A 149 -10.64 0.43 15.52
N ILE A 150 -10.52 -0.33 14.45
CA ILE A 150 -11.38 -0.21 13.28
C ILE A 150 -12.70 -0.94 13.59
#